data_02a7b95a4cdae42a1d564dd7b62fb9f7
#
_entry.id   02a7b95a4cdae42a1d564dd7b62fb9f7
#
_cell.length_a   1.000
_cell.length_b   1.000
_cell.length_c   1.000
_cell.angle_alpha   90.00
_cell.angle_beta   90.00
_cell.angle_gamma   90.00
#
_symmetry.space_group_name_H-M   'P 1'
#
loop_
_entity.id
_entity.type
_entity.pdbx_description
1 polymer ?
#
loop_
_entity_poly.entity_id
_entity_poly.type
_entity_poly.pdbx_seq_one_letter_code
_entity_poly.pdbx_strand_id
1 'polypeptide(L)'
;VIVAVIDSGIDVEHEDLKDVLWTNPKEIAGNNIDDDKNGYVDDVYGWNFLGGNGVAAPEQLEITRIVAKLNSRFEGKTAESISEEEKADFEKYQEYLESYTTASKNHFNTMARLDQIEGVMNSVKEFIGKETLTLEDLKALKTDDVAIQGQANGLIGMFSNGFDEKAFNSYYDNLKNNKNYDLDFDGRAIVGDKPEDITDVNYGNGFVIGSKDVESHGTHVAGIILASRNNGLGMHGVAHNAKLMSVRAVPDGDERDKDVALAIRYAVDNGAKVINMSFGKSYSPNRH
;
A
#
# COMPACT_ATOMS: atom_id res chain seq x y z
N VAL A 1 -7.38 27.49 4.15
CA VAL A 1 -6.69 26.74 3.07
C VAL A 1 -7.06 25.26 3.21
N ILE A 2 -7.36 24.58 2.09
CA ILE A 2 -7.58 23.14 2.05
C ILE A 2 -6.29 22.50 1.53
N VAL A 3 -5.77 21.52 2.28
CA VAL A 3 -4.65 20.66 1.90
C VAL A 3 -5.21 19.27 1.63
N ALA A 4 -5.13 18.82 0.40
CA ALA A 4 -5.47 17.46 0.05
C ALA A 4 -4.24 16.55 0.24
N VAL A 5 -4.43 15.42 0.90
CA VAL A 5 -3.43 14.36 1.00
C VAL A 5 -3.93 13.19 0.16
N ILE A 6 -3.28 12.98 -0.99
CA ILE A 6 -3.51 11.81 -1.86
C ILE A 6 -2.54 10.73 -1.40
N ASP A 7 -3.08 9.66 -0.80
CA ASP A 7 -2.27 8.63 -0.13
C ASP A 7 -3.07 7.31 0.02
N SER A 8 -2.64 6.42 0.90
CA SER A 8 -3.28 5.13 1.20
C SER A 8 -4.59 5.21 2.01
N GLY A 9 -5.03 6.41 2.32
CA GLY A 9 -6.17 6.73 3.18
C GLY A 9 -5.73 7.37 4.49
N ILE A 10 -6.68 8.01 5.16
CA ILE A 10 -6.45 8.72 6.43
C ILE A 10 -7.47 8.26 7.44
N ASP A 11 -7.04 7.95 8.66
CA ASP A 11 -7.94 7.72 9.78
C ASP A 11 -8.60 9.04 10.22
N VAL A 12 -9.76 9.32 9.64
CA VAL A 12 -10.54 10.53 9.93
C VAL A 12 -11.15 10.51 11.34
N GLU A 13 -11.12 9.36 12.03
CA GLU A 13 -11.55 9.20 13.42
C GLU A 13 -10.41 9.48 14.41
N HIS A 14 -9.18 9.63 13.92
CA HIS A 14 -8.00 9.84 14.76
C HIS A 14 -8.16 11.09 15.62
N GLU A 15 -7.95 10.95 16.93
CA GLU A 15 -8.18 11.99 17.93
C GLU A 15 -7.42 13.31 17.67
N ASP A 16 -6.29 13.22 16.97
CA ASP A 16 -5.43 14.35 16.65
C ASP A 16 -5.69 14.95 15.24
N LEU A 17 -6.58 14.36 14.45
CA LEU A 17 -6.92 14.81 13.09
C LEU A 17 -8.37 15.25 12.91
N LYS A 18 -9.31 14.70 13.68
CA LYS A 18 -10.77 14.93 13.50
C LYS A 18 -11.18 16.40 13.47
N ASP A 19 -10.52 17.28 14.23
CA ASP A 19 -10.87 18.69 14.33
C ASP A 19 -10.33 19.54 13.17
N VAL A 20 -9.38 18.99 12.40
CA VAL A 20 -8.77 19.68 11.26
C VAL A 20 -9.28 19.19 9.90
N LEU A 21 -10.19 18.22 9.89
CA LEU A 21 -10.74 17.68 8.66
C LEU A 21 -11.48 18.75 7.86
N TRP A 22 -11.32 18.69 6.54
CA TRP A 22 -12.23 19.29 5.60
C TRP A 22 -13.50 18.46 5.54
N THR A 23 -14.62 19.12 5.44
CA THR A 23 -15.91 18.47 5.17
C THR A 23 -16.53 19.13 3.95
N ASN A 24 -17.06 18.33 3.03
CA ASN A 24 -17.83 18.87 1.91
C ASN A 24 -19.10 19.56 2.46
N PRO A 25 -19.20 20.89 2.35
CA PRO A 25 -20.33 21.62 2.97
C PRO A 25 -21.65 21.42 2.24
N LYS A 26 -21.63 20.74 1.10
CA LYS A 26 -22.81 20.51 0.26
C LYS A 26 -23.35 19.08 0.40
N GLU A 27 -22.61 18.17 1.04
CA GLU A 27 -23.01 16.81 1.28
C GLU A 27 -23.73 16.62 2.61
N ILE A 28 -24.74 15.77 2.63
CA ILE A 28 -25.44 15.31 3.83
C ILE A 28 -24.97 13.89 4.15
N ALA A 29 -24.09 13.78 5.13
CA ALA A 29 -23.43 12.54 5.46
C ALA A 29 -24.39 11.34 5.64
N GLY A 30 -24.12 10.24 4.94
CA GLY A 30 -24.79 8.95 5.12
C GLY A 30 -26.19 8.84 4.52
N ASN A 31 -26.55 9.74 3.60
CA ASN A 31 -27.86 9.65 2.93
C ASN A 31 -27.82 8.86 1.61
N ASN A 32 -26.63 8.43 1.15
CA ASN A 32 -26.37 7.73 -0.10
C ASN A 32 -26.83 8.49 -1.36
N ILE A 33 -26.76 9.82 -1.30
CA ILE A 33 -27.09 10.73 -2.40
C ILE A 33 -25.87 11.63 -2.66
N ASP A 34 -25.57 11.86 -3.91
CA ASP A 34 -24.66 12.91 -4.36
C ASP A 34 -25.45 14.24 -4.35
N ASP A 35 -25.42 14.94 -3.19
CA ASP A 35 -26.24 16.12 -2.98
C ASP A 35 -25.76 17.32 -3.81
N ASP A 36 -24.47 17.42 -4.09
CA ASP A 36 -23.91 18.52 -4.90
C ASP A 36 -23.75 18.18 -6.38
N LYS A 37 -24.05 16.95 -6.77
CA LYS A 37 -24.03 16.44 -8.15
C LYS A 37 -22.66 16.56 -8.81
N ASN A 38 -21.62 16.33 -8.01
CA ASN A 38 -20.23 16.35 -8.47
C ASN A 38 -19.77 14.96 -9.02
N GLY A 39 -20.60 13.94 -8.90
CA GLY A 39 -20.33 12.56 -9.32
C GLY A 39 -19.82 11.65 -8.20
N TYR A 40 -19.73 12.16 -6.95
CA TYR A 40 -19.17 11.45 -5.80
C TYR A 40 -20.17 11.41 -4.64
N VAL A 41 -20.78 10.25 -4.42
CA VAL A 41 -21.83 10.06 -3.41
C VAL A 41 -21.24 10.06 -2.00
N ASP A 42 -21.77 10.87 -1.09
CA ASP A 42 -21.31 10.97 0.32
C ASP A 42 -19.81 11.25 0.45
N ASP A 43 -19.23 12.11 -0.37
CA ASP A 43 -17.81 12.49 -0.32
C ASP A 43 -17.48 13.48 0.81
N VAL A 44 -17.93 13.15 2.02
CA VAL A 44 -17.93 14.06 3.18
C VAL A 44 -16.53 14.53 3.58
N TYR A 45 -15.54 13.65 3.58
CA TYR A 45 -14.15 13.95 3.95
C TYR A 45 -13.18 13.87 2.78
N GLY A 46 -13.67 13.49 1.61
CA GLY A 46 -12.88 13.22 0.43
C GLY A 46 -13.39 11.98 -0.32
N TRP A 47 -12.53 11.36 -1.12
CA TRP A 47 -12.91 10.23 -1.96
C TRP A 47 -11.90 9.09 -1.93
N ASN A 48 -12.40 7.87 -2.08
CA ASN A 48 -11.62 6.63 -2.16
C ASN A 48 -11.74 6.01 -3.55
N PHE A 49 -10.69 6.12 -4.36
CA PHE A 49 -10.60 5.54 -5.70
C PHE A 49 -10.25 4.04 -5.70
N LEU A 50 -9.89 3.46 -4.56
CA LEU A 50 -9.50 2.04 -4.45
C LEU A 50 -10.67 1.13 -4.08
N GLY A 51 -11.82 1.70 -3.69
CA GLY A 51 -12.96 0.94 -3.20
C GLY A 51 -12.72 0.29 -1.84
N GLY A 52 -13.64 -0.61 -1.46
CA GLY A 52 -13.61 -1.24 -0.14
C GLY A 52 -13.92 -0.28 1.01
N ASN A 53 -14.11 -0.82 2.21
CA ASN A 53 -14.46 -0.07 3.42
C ASN A 53 -13.53 -0.49 4.56
N GLY A 54 -12.45 0.27 4.82
CA GLY A 54 -11.50 0.01 5.89
C GLY A 54 -10.67 -1.26 5.71
N VAL A 55 -10.58 -1.77 4.49
CA VAL A 55 -9.77 -2.93 4.13
C VAL A 55 -8.54 -2.47 3.34
N ALA A 56 -7.48 -3.26 3.39
CA ALA A 56 -6.32 -3.05 2.54
C ALA A 56 -6.71 -3.14 1.06
N ALA A 57 -6.04 -2.36 0.24
CA ALA A 57 -6.19 -2.40 -1.22
C ALA A 57 -4.93 -3.01 -1.84
N PRO A 58 -4.81 -4.35 -1.91
CA PRO A 58 -3.67 -4.98 -2.55
C PRO A 58 -3.64 -4.67 -4.04
N GLU A 59 -2.46 -4.42 -4.57
CA GLU A 59 -2.23 -4.16 -5.98
C GLU A 59 -0.87 -4.72 -6.42
N GLN A 60 -0.72 -4.96 -7.71
CA GLN A 60 0.55 -5.33 -8.33
C GLN A 60 1.48 -4.10 -8.42
N LEU A 61 2.79 -4.35 -8.51
CA LEU A 61 3.70 -3.33 -9.01
C LEU A 61 3.43 -3.04 -10.49
N GLU A 62 3.71 -1.83 -10.95
CA GLU A 62 3.49 -1.46 -12.35
C GLU A 62 4.24 -2.35 -13.33
N ILE A 63 5.47 -2.73 -12.98
CA ILE A 63 6.26 -3.66 -13.81
C ILE A 63 5.54 -5.01 -14.00
N THR A 64 4.85 -5.50 -12.97
CA THR A 64 4.08 -6.75 -13.02
C THR A 64 2.88 -6.60 -13.95
N ARG A 65 2.14 -5.49 -13.85
CA ARG A 65 1.01 -5.16 -14.75
C ARG A 65 1.45 -5.04 -16.21
N ILE A 66 2.57 -4.36 -16.46
CA ILE A 66 3.15 -4.21 -17.81
C ILE A 66 3.51 -5.58 -18.39
N VAL A 67 4.21 -6.42 -17.62
CA VAL A 67 4.60 -7.75 -18.08
C VAL A 67 3.37 -8.63 -18.29
N ALA A 68 2.39 -8.65 -17.38
CA ALA A 68 1.16 -9.41 -17.53
C ALA A 68 0.40 -9.02 -18.82
N LYS A 69 0.30 -7.73 -19.11
CA LYS A 69 -0.31 -7.21 -20.34
C LYS A 69 0.42 -7.65 -21.60
N LEU A 70 1.76 -7.56 -21.59
CA LEU A 70 2.60 -7.89 -22.74
C LEU A 70 2.77 -9.40 -22.95
N ASN A 71 2.67 -10.21 -21.90
CA ASN A 71 2.69 -11.68 -22.00
C ASN A 71 1.64 -12.19 -22.99
N SER A 72 0.44 -11.63 -23.00
CA SER A 72 -0.62 -12.03 -23.95
C SER A 72 -0.21 -11.92 -25.43
N ARG A 73 0.77 -11.05 -25.73
CA ARG A 73 1.28 -10.82 -27.10
C ARG A 73 2.57 -11.57 -27.39
N PHE A 74 3.45 -11.69 -26.40
CA PHE A 74 4.85 -12.01 -26.63
C PHE A 74 5.38 -13.25 -25.91
N GLU A 75 4.66 -13.81 -24.95
CA GLU A 75 5.11 -15.00 -24.23
C GLU A 75 5.40 -16.17 -25.17
N GLY A 76 6.58 -16.76 -25.01
CA GLY A 76 7.05 -17.88 -25.87
C GLY A 76 7.50 -17.48 -27.26
N LYS A 77 7.43 -16.21 -27.66
CA LYS A 77 7.93 -15.74 -28.96
C LYS A 77 9.45 -15.50 -28.94
N THR A 78 10.04 -15.63 -30.10
CA THR A 78 11.47 -15.30 -30.34
C THR A 78 11.59 -14.13 -31.31
N ALA A 79 12.76 -13.48 -31.34
CA ALA A 79 13.00 -12.34 -32.23
C ALA A 79 12.71 -12.67 -33.71
N GLU A 80 12.93 -13.91 -34.14
CA GLU A 80 12.67 -14.36 -35.51
C GLU A 80 11.17 -14.54 -35.82
N SER A 81 10.34 -14.70 -34.77
CA SER A 81 8.89 -14.87 -34.90
C SER A 81 8.11 -13.56 -34.83
N ILE A 82 8.79 -12.44 -34.62
CA ILE A 82 8.20 -11.11 -34.44
C ILE A 82 8.21 -10.34 -35.76
N SER A 83 7.12 -9.67 -36.10
CA SER A 83 7.06 -8.75 -37.25
C SER A 83 7.92 -7.51 -37.05
N GLU A 84 8.37 -6.88 -38.14
CA GLU A 84 9.18 -5.65 -38.07
C GLU A 84 8.47 -4.54 -37.27
N GLU A 85 7.12 -4.46 -37.36
CA GLU A 85 6.31 -3.46 -36.66
C GLU A 85 6.27 -3.68 -35.15
N GLU A 86 6.40 -4.94 -34.70
CA GLU A 86 6.33 -5.32 -33.29
C GLU A 86 7.72 -5.37 -32.60
N LYS A 87 8.82 -5.22 -33.35
CA LYS A 87 10.17 -5.39 -32.79
C LYS A 87 10.44 -4.47 -31.61
N ALA A 88 10.10 -3.19 -31.74
CA ALA A 88 10.32 -2.22 -30.67
C ALA A 88 9.53 -2.54 -29.38
N ASP A 89 8.28 -3.00 -29.52
CA ASP A 89 7.46 -3.45 -28.39
C ASP A 89 8.04 -4.73 -27.77
N PHE A 90 8.53 -5.66 -28.61
CA PHE A 90 9.12 -6.91 -28.11
C PHE A 90 10.45 -6.66 -27.37
N GLU A 91 11.29 -5.76 -27.85
CA GLU A 91 12.51 -5.37 -27.15
C GLU A 91 12.20 -4.77 -25.77
N LYS A 92 11.22 -3.87 -25.69
CA LYS A 92 10.75 -3.33 -24.41
C LYS A 92 10.17 -4.42 -23.49
N TYR A 93 9.39 -5.34 -24.05
CA TYR A 93 8.90 -6.48 -23.29
C TYR A 93 10.02 -7.30 -22.67
N GLN A 94 11.09 -7.58 -23.41
CA GLN A 94 12.24 -8.32 -22.89
C GLN A 94 12.93 -7.58 -21.75
N GLU A 95 13.12 -6.25 -21.85
CA GLU A 95 13.67 -5.42 -20.78
C GLU A 95 12.80 -5.45 -19.52
N TYR A 96 11.48 -5.31 -19.69
CA TYR A 96 10.53 -5.39 -18.58
C TYR A 96 10.49 -6.77 -17.96
N LEU A 97 10.50 -7.83 -18.75
CA LEU A 97 10.51 -9.21 -18.29
C LEU A 97 11.79 -9.53 -17.50
N GLU A 98 12.96 -9.05 -17.94
CA GLU A 98 14.21 -9.20 -17.20
C GLU A 98 14.15 -8.47 -15.84
N SER A 99 13.65 -7.24 -15.82
CA SER A 99 13.49 -6.43 -14.61
C SER A 99 12.52 -7.09 -13.62
N TYR A 100 11.35 -7.53 -14.10
CA TYR A 100 10.36 -8.28 -13.33
C TYR A 100 10.95 -9.59 -12.78
N THR A 101 11.61 -10.38 -13.62
CA THR A 101 12.19 -11.67 -13.23
C THR A 101 13.24 -11.48 -12.14
N THR A 102 14.07 -10.47 -12.24
CA THR A 102 15.09 -10.16 -11.23
C THR A 102 14.46 -9.75 -9.91
N ALA A 103 13.49 -8.85 -9.95
CA ALA A 103 12.83 -8.32 -8.76
C ALA A 103 11.97 -9.41 -8.07
N SER A 104 11.18 -10.17 -8.83
CA SER A 104 10.35 -11.26 -8.30
C SER A 104 11.22 -12.38 -7.70
N LYS A 105 12.33 -12.75 -8.34
CA LYS A 105 13.28 -13.71 -7.80
C LYS A 105 13.85 -13.25 -6.44
N ASN A 106 14.18 -11.98 -6.30
CA ASN A 106 14.66 -11.42 -5.04
C ASN A 106 13.57 -11.48 -3.95
N HIS A 107 12.33 -11.18 -4.31
CA HIS A 107 11.18 -11.31 -3.41
C HIS A 107 11.03 -12.77 -2.93
N PHE A 108 10.97 -13.75 -3.84
CA PHE A 108 10.82 -15.17 -3.47
C PHE A 108 12.02 -15.70 -2.69
N ASN A 109 13.23 -15.25 -2.97
CA ASN A 109 14.40 -15.59 -2.16
C ASN A 109 14.29 -15.02 -0.73
N THR A 110 13.75 -13.82 -0.58
CA THR A 110 13.50 -13.22 0.73
C THR A 110 12.44 -14.02 1.48
N MET A 111 11.33 -14.38 0.83
CA MET A 111 10.29 -15.23 1.40
C MET A 111 10.86 -16.56 1.89
N ALA A 112 11.65 -17.26 1.08
CA ALA A 112 12.27 -18.53 1.47
C ALA A 112 13.17 -18.40 2.71
N ARG A 113 13.86 -17.27 2.88
CA ARG A 113 14.64 -17.00 4.10
C ARG A 113 13.76 -16.76 5.32
N LEU A 114 12.65 -16.05 5.15
CA LEU A 114 11.69 -15.82 6.23
C LEU A 114 10.99 -17.10 6.65
N ASP A 115 10.65 -17.99 5.70
CA ASP A 115 10.11 -19.32 5.99
C ASP A 115 11.07 -20.13 6.87
N GLN A 116 12.39 -20.04 6.59
CA GLN A 116 13.41 -20.69 7.41
C GLN A 116 13.48 -20.10 8.82
N ILE A 117 13.41 -18.77 8.95
CA ILE A 117 13.43 -18.10 10.26
C ILE A 117 12.18 -18.45 11.06
N GLU A 118 11.00 -18.47 10.42
CA GLU A 118 9.75 -18.92 11.04
C GLU A 118 9.88 -20.35 11.58
N GLY A 119 10.42 -21.26 10.76
CA GLY A 119 10.69 -22.64 11.17
C GLY A 119 11.62 -22.74 12.38
N VAL A 120 12.68 -21.91 12.41
CA VAL A 120 13.61 -21.82 13.56
C VAL A 120 12.88 -21.30 14.81
N MET A 121 12.09 -20.24 14.68
CA MET A 121 11.31 -19.71 15.82
C MET A 121 10.33 -20.76 16.36
N ASN A 122 9.63 -21.46 15.47
CA ASN A 122 8.69 -22.50 15.85
C ASN A 122 9.39 -23.69 16.57
N SER A 123 10.56 -24.11 16.10
CA SER A 123 11.34 -25.14 16.76
C SER A 123 11.76 -24.76 18.18
N VAL A 124 12.20 -23.52 18.38
CA VAL A 124 12.57 -23.01 19.71
C VAL A 124 11.34 -22.86 20.61
N LYS A 125 10.22 -22.36 20.09
CA LYS A 125 8.94 -22.27 20.83
C LYS A 125 8.47 -23.64 21.33
N GLU A 126 8.48 -24.63 20.45
CA GLU A 126 8.10 -26.00 20.79
C GLU A 126 8.99 -26.57 21.90
N PHE A 127 10.32 -26.38 21.78
CA PHE A 127 11.28 -26.86 22.77
C PHE A 127 11.07 -26.28 24.15
N ILE A 128 10.76 -24.96 24.25
CA ILE A 128 10.57 -24.29 25.54
C ILE A 128 9.09 -24.31 26.03
N GLY A 129 8.16 -24.83 25.21
CA GLY A 129 6.74 -24.91 25.53
C GLY A 129 6.03 -23.56 25.59
N LYS A 130 6.40 -22.61 24.69
CA LYS A 130 5.79 -21.28 24.62
C LYS A 130 5.14 -21.00 23.27
N GLU A 131 4.08 -20.21 23.27
CA GLU A 131 3.40 -19.77 22.06
C GLU A 131 4.12 -18.58 21.40
N THR A 132 4.78 -17.76 22.19
CA THR A 132 5.54 -16.58 21.72
C THR A 132 6.94 -16.57 22.30
N LEU A 133 7.87 -15.95 21.57
CA LEU A 133 9.26 -15.78 21.99
C LEU A 133 9.55 -14.34 22.40
N THR A 134 10.29 -14.20 23.48
CA THR A 134 10.90 -12.94 23.89
C THR A 134 12.42 -13.04 23.88
N LEU A 135 13.10 -11.90 23.82
CA LEU A 135 14.56 -11.85 23.96
C LEU A 135 15.02 -12.45 25.30
N GLU A 136 14.23 -12.30 26.37
CA GLU A 136 14.51 -12.85 27.69
C GLU A 136 14.45 -14.37 27.68
N ASP A 137 13.44 -14.96 27.04
CA ASP A 137 13.31 -16.41 26.88
C ASP A 137 14.52 -17.00 26.17
N LEU A 138 14.93 -16.36 25.05
CA LEU A 138 16.07 -16.81 24.28
C LEU A 138 17.37 -16.72 25.07
N LYS A 139 17.59 -15.66 25.86
CA LYS A 139 18.78 -15.50 26.72
C LYS A 139 18.79 -16.45 27.90
N ALA A 140 17.61 -16.80 28.43
CA ALA A 140 17.47 -17.74 29.53
C ALA A 140 17.66 -19.21 29.12
N LEU A 141 17.45 -19.50 27.83
CA LEU A 141 17.54 -20.88 27.30
C LEU A 141 18.98 -21.40 27.41
N LYS A 142 19.14 -22.49 28.15
CA LYS A 142 20.37 -23.29 28.25
C LYS A 142 20.02 -24.75 28.01
N THR A 143 20.62 -25.36 27.01
CA THR A 143 20.37 -26.75 26.65
C THR A 143 21.61 -27.40 26.09
N ASP A 144 21.74 -28.71 26.27
CA ASP A 144 22.77 -29.53 25.64
C ASP A 144 22.44 -29.89 24.18
N ASP A 145 21.22 -29.60 23.75
CA ASP A 145 20.84 -29.68 22.34
C ASP A 145 21.54 -28.55 21.56
N VAL A 146 22.59 -28.94 20.85
CA VAL A 146 23.45 -28.01 20.09
C VAL A 146 22.67 -27.30 18.99
N ALA A 147 21.69 -27.96 18.37
CA ALA A 147 20.88 -27.37 17.31
C ALA A 147 19.96 -26.27 17.87
N ILE A 148 19.21 -26.58 18.91
CA ILE A 148 18.31 -25.62 19.58
C ILE A 148 19.12 -24.45 20.18
N GLN A 149 20.27 -24.73 20.84
CA GLN A 149 21.10 -23.65 21.37
C GLN A 149 21.65 -22.74 20.27
N GLY A 150 22.04 -23.32 19.12
CA GLY A 150 22.48 -22.56 17.94
C GLY A 150 21.39 -21.70 17.34
N GLN A 151 20.16 -22.24 17.20
CA GLN A 151 18.98 -21.52 16.75
C GLN A 151 18.63 -20.34 17.66
N ALA A 152 18.60 -20.57 18.99
CA ALA A 152 18.34 -19.51 19.96
C ALA A 152 19.39 -18.40 19.89
N ASN A 153 20.67 -18.75 19.73
CA ASN A 153 21.74 -17.74 19.61
C ASN A 153 21.58 -16.89 18.33
N GLY A 154 21.15 -17.48 17.23
CA GLY A 154 20.83 -16.76 15.99
C GLY A 154 19.68 -15.76 16.19
N LEU A 155 18.60 -16.19 16.83
CA LEU A 155 17.43 -15.34 17.15
C LEU A 155 17.77 -14.23 18.14
N ILE A 156 18.67 -14.44 19.11
CA ILE A 156 19.14 -13.38 20.03
C ILE A 156 19.72 -12.20 19.26
N GLY A 157 20.52 -12.47 18.21
CA GLY A 157 21.08 -11.42 17.37
C GLY A 157 20.00 -10.57 16.70
N MET A 158 18.97 -11.21 16.14
CA MET A 158 17.86 -10.56 15.48
C MET A 158 17.02 -9.74 16.46
N PHE A 159 16.60 -10.32 17.58
CA PHE A 159 15.76 -9.68 18.59
C PHE A 159 16.48 -8.53 19.31
N SER A 160 17.78 -8.64 19.55
CA SER A 160 18.58 -7.57 20.16
C SER A 160 18.69 -6.33 19.28
N ASN A 161 18.51 -6.45 17.97
CA ASN A 161 18.47 -5.35 17.02
C ASN A 161 17.04 -4.79 16.78
N GLY A 162 16.08 -5.16 17.62
CA GLY A 162 14.70 -4.65 17.56
C GLY A 162 13.80 -5.38 16.56
N PHE A 163 14.28 -6.44 15.91
CA PHE A 163 13.48 -7.28 15.02
C PHE A 163 13.00 -8.53 15.78
N ASP A 164 12.09 -8.31 16.74
CA ASP A 164 11.47 -9.36 17.56
C ASP A 164 10.41 -10.16 16.80
N GLU A 165 9.76 -11.12 17.46
CA GLU A 165 8.75 -11.97 16.82
C GLU A 165 7.57 -11.16 16.26
N LYS A 166 7.15 -10.09 16.93
CA LYS A 166 6.06 -9.23 16.46
C LYS A 166 6.45 -8.49 15.19
N ALA A 167 7.64 -7.90 15.17
CA ALA A 167 8.18 -7.20 13.99
C ALA A 167 8.40 -8.18 12.83
N PHE A 168 8.89 -9.39 13.14
CA PHE A 168 9.05 -10.46 12.14
C PHE A 168 7.69 -10.83 11.52
N ASN A 169 6.70 -11.16 12.34
CA ASN A 169 5.39 -11.59 11.85
C ASN A 169 4.73 -10.49 10.98
N SER A 170 4.79 -9.24 11.44
CA SER A 170 4.26 -8.11 10.65
C SER A 170 4.92 -7.98 9.28
N TYR A 171 6.25 -8.08 9.22
CA TYR A 171 6.99 -8.00 7.95
C TYR A 171 6.73 -9.21 7.06
N TYR A 172 6.72 -10.41 7.64
CA TYR A 172 6.49 -11.67 6.93
C TYR A 172 5.09 -11.74 6.33
N ASP A 173 4.06 -11.40 7.11
CA ASP A 173 2.67 -11.37 6.68
C ASP A 173 2.45 -10.35 5.55
N ASN A 174 3.06 -9.18 5.66
CA ASN A 174 3.01 -8.18 4.60
C ASN A 174 3.60 -8.71 3.29
N LEU A 175 4.81 -9.29 3.32
CA LEU A 175 5.42 -9.85 2.11
C LEU A 175 4.66 -11.05 1.54
N LYS A 176 4.10 -11.90 2.40
CA LYS A 176 3.35 -13.10 2.01
C LYS A 176 2.00 -12.76 1.35
N ASN A 177 1.36 -11.71 1.82
CA ASN A 177 0.02 -11.34 1.41
C ASN A 177 -0.02 -10.30 0.28
N ASN A 178 1.10 -9.58 0.03
CA ASN A 178 1.14 -8.61 -1.06
C ASN A 178 0.97 -9.29 -2.44
N LYS A 179 0.54 -8.51 -3.41
CA LYS A 179 0.29 -8.95 -4.79
C LYS A 179 1.31 -8.40 -5.79
N ASN A 180 2.41 -7.87 -5.28
CA ASN A 180 3.41 -7.14 -6.05
C ASN A 180 3.88 -7.85 -7.32
N TYR A 181 4.06 -9.18 -7.25
CA TYR A 181 4.59 -10.01 -8.34
C TYR A 181 3.62 -11.09 -8.83
N ASP A 182 2.34 -11.00 -8.48
CA ASP A 182 1.29 -11.93 -8.92
C ASP A 182 0.75 -11.47 -10.29
N LEU A 183 1.19 -12.14 -11.36
CA LEU A 183 0.81 -11.79 -12.74
C LEU A 183 -0.69 -11.93 -13.02
N ASP A 184 -1.38 -12.80 -12.28
CA ASP A 184 -2.79 -13.14 -12.49
C ASP A 184 -3.73 -12.35 -11.57
N PHE A 185 -3.19 -11.50 -10.69
CA PHE A 185 -3.99 -10.75 -9.74
C PHE A 185 -4.78 -9.61 -10.39
N ASP A 186 -6.08 -9.56 -10.12
CA ASP A 186 -6.95 -8.45 -10.51
C ASP A 186 -7.18 -7.50 -9.32
N GLY A 187 -6.34 -6.48 -9.22
CA GLY A 187 -6.46 -5.43 -8.18
C GLY A 187 -7.71 -4.56 -8.32
N ARG A 188 -8.42 -4.64 -9.46
CA ARG A 188 -9.63 -3.82 -9.71
C ARG A 188 -10.94 -4.54 -9.41
N ALA A 189 -10.89 -5.83 -9.05
CA ALA A 189 -12.08 -6.61 -8.73
C ALA A 189 -12.94 -6.00 -7.61
N ILE A 190 -12.31 -5.30 -6.64
CA ILE A 190 -13.01 -4.65 -5.51
C ILE A 190 -13.77 -3.41 -5.97
N VAL A 191 -13.18 -2.59 -6.83
CA VAL A 191 -13.75 -1.31 -7.25
C VAL A 191 -14.55 -1.43 -8.55
N GLY A 192 -14.16 -2.36 -9.43
CA GLY A 192 -14.92 -2.74 -10.64
C GLY A 192 -14.87 -1.71 -11.78
N ASP A 193 -13.88 -0.82 -11.77
CA ASP A 193 -13.68 0.16 -12.83
C ASP A 193 -12.94 -0.42 -14.05
N LYS A 194 -12.82 0.41 -15.10
CA LYS A 194 -12.01 0.12 -16.30
C LYS A 194 -10.68 0.86 -16.21
N PRO A 195 -9.60 0.22 -15.75
CA PRO A 195 -8.36 0.91 -15.42
C PRO A 195 -7.67 1.60 -16.61
N GLU A 196 -7.93 1.15 -17.83
CA GLU A 196 -7.37 1.73 -19.06
C GLU A 196 -8.25 2.85 -19.65
N ASP A 197 -9.43 3.10 -19.11
CA ASP A 197 -10.39 4.09 -19.61
C ASP A 197 -10.45 5.30 -18.66
N ILE A 198 -9.78 6.38 -19.03
CA ILE A 198 -9.78 7.62 -18.24
C ILE A 198 -11.16 8.32 -18.21
N THR A 199 -12.09 7.93 -19.06
CA THR A 199 -13.46 8.47 -19.08
C THR A 199 -14.40 7.73 -18.15
N ASP A 200 -14.01 6.56 -17.66
CA ASP A 200 -14.72 5.83 -16.62
C ASP A 200 -14.32 6.42 -15.26
N VAL A 201 -15.09 7.40 -14.80
CA VAL A 201 -14.80 8.22 -13.61
C VAL A 201 -15.72 7.94 -12.43
N ASN A 202 -16.83 7.20 -12.65
CA ASN A 202 -17.84 6.94 -11.62
C ASN A 202 -17.57 5.63 -10.87
N TYR A 203 -16.49 5.60 -10.07
CA TYR A 203 -16.12 4.45 -9.26
C TYR A 203 -15.54 4.88 -7.91
N GLY A 204 -15.42 3.94 -7.00
CA GLY A 204 -14.96 4.22 -5.65
C GLY A 204 -16.10 4.53 -4.68
N ASN A 205 -15.78 5.14 -3.55
CA ASN A 205 -16.76 5.52 -2.53
C ASN A 205 -16.22 6.61 -1.58
N GLY A 206 -17.10 7.14 -0.71
CA GLY A 206 -16.76 8.16 0.29
C GLY A 206 -16.00 7.61 1.52
N PHE A 207 -15.67 6.32 1.60
CA PHE A 207 -14.99 5.72 2.75
C PHE A 207 -13.46 5.88 2.61
N VAL A 208 -12.92 6.95 3.14
CA VAL A 208 -11.53 7.39 2.93
C VAL A 208 -10.51 6.78 3.91
N ILE A 209 -10.95 5.91 4.82
CA ILE A 209 -10.07 5.20 5.76
C ILE A 209 -9.58 3.91 5.10
N GLY A 210 -8.27 3.73 5.04
CA GLY A 210 -7.66 2.47 4.66
C GLY A 210 -7.66 1.44 5.79
N SER A 211 -6.95 0.34 5.63
CA SER A 211 -6.72 -0.60 6.71
C SER A 211 -5.86 0.04 7.81
N LYS A 212 -6.41 0.19 9.02
CA LYS A 212 -5.68 0.78 10.15
C LYS A 212 -4.45 -0.06 10.57
N ASP A 213 -4.43 -1.35 10.23
CA ASP A 213 -3.34 -2.26 10.61
C ASP A 213 -2.13 -2.16 9.67
N VAL A 214 -2.36 -1.88 8.37
CA VAL A 214 -1.29 -1.93 7.35
C VAL A 214 -1.14 -0.64 6.53
N GLU A 215 -2.16 0.21 6.47
CA GLU A 215 -2.18 1.44 5.66
C GLU A 215 -2.15 2.70 6.54
N SER A 216 -1.10 2.84 7.35
CA SER A 216 -0.95 3.99 8.28
C SER A 216 -0.22 5.19 7.69
N HIS A 217 0.39 5.06 6.50
CA HIS A 217 1.26 6.08 5.91
C HIS A 217 0.53 7.42 5.70
N GLY A 218 -0.64 7.42 5.08
CA GLY A 218 -1.42 8.63 4.83
C GLY A 218 -1.85 9.34 6.12
N THR A 219 -2.21 8.58 7.17
CA THR A 219 -2.51 9.13 8.49
C THR A 219 -1.29 9.81 9.11
N HIS A 220 -0.12 9.19 9.00
CA HIS A 220 1.13 9.75 9.51
C HIS A 220 1.53 11.02 8.75
N VAL A 221 1.44 11.02 7.43
CA VAL A 221 1.67 12.22 6.59
C VAL A 221 0.71 13.35 6.98
N ALA A 222 -0.57 13.04 7.12
CA ALA A 222 -1.58 14.01 7.55
C ALA A 222 -1.27 14.61 8.94
N GLY A 223 -0.80 13.76 9.87
CA GLY A 223 -0.38 14.19 11.21
C GLY A 223 0.78 15.18 11.16
N ILE A 224 1.82 14.90 10.37
CA ILE A 224 2.94 15.83 10.20
C ILE A 224 2.47 17.18 9.66
N ILE A 225 1.53 17.17 8.71
CA ILE A 225 1.04 18.41 8.07
C ILE A 225 0.12 19.16 9.01
N LEU A 226 -0.86 18.52 9.65
CA LEU A 226 -2.04 19.18 10.23
C LEU A 226 -2.47 18.66 11.60
N ALA A 227 -1.70 17.82 12.31
CA ALA A 227 -2.10 17.40 13.66
C ALA A 227 -2.55 18.57 14.51
N SER A 228 -3.64 18.38 15.25
CA SER A 228 -4.31 19.40 16.03
C SER A 228 -3.36 20.04 17.04
N ARG A 229 -3.51 21.36 17.24
CA ARG A 229 -2.66 22.10 18.17
C ARG A 229 -3.38 22.34 19.47
N ASN A 230 -2.65 22.34 20.56
CA ASN A 230 -3.15 22.69 21.89
C ASN A 230 -4.24 21.74 22.45
N ASN A 231 -4.28 20.51 21.98
CA ASN A 231 -5.19 19.46 22.47
C ASN A 231 -4.53 18.57 23.53
N GLY A 232 -3.24 18.78 23.84
CA GLY A 232 -2.50 17.98 24.82
C GLY A 232 -2.06 16.60 24.32
N LEU A 233 -2.23 16.33 23.02
CA LEU A 233 -1.88 15.08 22.38
C LEU A 233 -0.69 15.26 21.45
N GLY A 234 0.08 14.21 21.25
CA GLY A 234 1.09 14.05 20.22
C GLY A 234 1.95 15.29 19.93
N MET A 235 2.09 15.56 18.63
CA MET A 235 2.89 16.69 18.13
C MET A 235 2.00 17.67 17.35
N HIS A 236 2.41 18.93 17.32
CA HIS A 236 1.70 19.94 16.52
C HIS A 236 2.02 19.76 15.04
N GLY A 237 1.00 19.72 14.19
CA GLY A 237 1.17 19.78 12.74
C GLY A 237 1.90 21.05 12.31
N VAL A 238 2.67 20.98 11.22
CA VAL A 238 3.45 22.12 10.70
C VAL A 238 2.55 23.26 10.25
N ALA A 239 1.47 22.95 9.51
CA ALA A 239 0.49 23.94 9.07
C ALA A 239 -0.56 24.19 10.15
N HIS A 240 -1.01 25.46 10.26
CA HIS A 240 -2.14 25.82 11.09
C HIS A 240 -3.17 26.61 10.25
N ASN A 241 -4.41 26.66 10.70
CA ASN A 241 -5.51 27.30 9.96
C ASN A 241 -5.73 26.72 8.55
N ALA A 242 -5.45 25.43 8.37
CA ALA A 242 -5.78 24.67 7.17
C ALA A 242 -6.75 23.53 7.51
N LYS A 243 -7.36 22.98 6.48
CA LYS A 243 -8.25 21.83 6.56
C LYS A 243 -7.69 20.69 5.73
N LEU A 244 -7.82 19.48 6.22
CA LEU A 244 -7.31 18.24 5.66
C LEU A 244 -8.39 17.55 4.83
N MET A 245 -8.15 17.39 3.53
CA MET A 245 -8.97 16.58 2.63
C MET A 245 -8.29 15.25 2.41
N SER A 246 -8.99 14.13 2.63
CA SER A 246 -8.47 12.78 2.43
C SER A 246 -8.82 12.26 1.04
N VAL A 247 -7.82 11.87 0.25
CA VAL A 247 -8.06 11.24 -1.05
C VAL A 247 -7.27 9.93 -1.12
N ARG A 248 -7.98 8.80 -1.12
CA ARG A 248 -7.36 7.48 -1.11
C ARG A 248 -7.17 6.99 -2.55
N ALA A 249 -5.91 6.91 -3.01
CA ALA A 249 -5.56 6.50 -4.36
C ALA A 249 -4.24 5.69 -4.43
N VAL A 250 -3.60 5.42 -3.29
CA VAL A 250 -2.34 4.66 -3.21
C VAL A 250 -2.61 3.32 -2.56
N PRO A 251 -2.55 2.21 -3.32
CA PRO A 251 -2.76 0.85 -2.82
C PRO A 251 -1.51 0.26 -2.15
N ASP A 252 -1.63 -0.95 -1.63
CA ASP A 252 -0.48 -1.78 -1.26
C ASP A 252 0.09 -2.47 -2.52
N GLY A 253 0.94 -1.74 -3.21
CA GLY A 253 1.51 -1.95 -4.53
C GLY A 253 1.76 -0.61 -5.20
N ASP A 254 1.88 -0.55 -6.53
CA ASP A 254 2.05 0.71 -7.24
C ASP A 254 0.69 1.36 -7.59
N GLU A 255 0.59 2.65 -7.33
CA GLU A 255 -0.55 3.47 -7.70
C GLU A 255 -0.83 3.44 -9.21
N ARG A 256 -2.10 3.61 -9.60
CA ARG A 256 -2.50 3.70 -11.01
C ARG A 256 -2.57 5.14 -11.47
N ASP A 257 -2.03 5.42 -12.63
CA ASP A 257 -1.98 6.77 -13.23
C ASP A 257 -3.38 7.38 -13.34
N LYS A 258 -4.40 6.56 -13.67
CA LYS A 258 -5.80 6.96 -13.73
C LYS A 258 -6.31 7.46 -12.38
N ASP A 259 -6.12 6.68 -11.31
CA ASP A 259 -6.59 7.04 -9.97
C ASP A 259 -5.93 8.33 -9.48
N VAL A 260 -4.62 8.48 -9.70
CA VAL A 260 -3.87 9.70 -9.35
C VAL A 260 -4.37 10.91 -10.13
N ALA A 261 -4.59 10.76 -11.43
CA ALA A 261 -5.11 11.86 -12.26
C ALA A 261 -6.50 12.32 -11.83
N LEU A 262 -7.39 11.37 -11.50
CA LEU A 262 -8.74 11.69 -11.01
C LEU A 262 -8.69 12.25 -9.58
N ALA A 263 -7.82 11.74 -8.72
CA ALA A 263 -7.61 12.26 -7.37
C ALA A 263 -7.15 13.72 -7.38
N ILE A 264 -6.23 14.08 -8.28
CA ILE A 264 -5.80 15.49 -8.45
C ILE A 264 -6.96 16.35 -8.90
N ARG A 265 -7.76 15.92 -9.89
CA ARG A 265 -8.93 16.67 -10.36
C ARG A 265 -9.95 16.85 -9.25
N TYR A 266 -10.30 15.77 -8.56
CA TYR A 266 -11.20 15.79 -7.42
C TYR A 266 -10.77 16.82 -6.36
N ALA A 267 -9.50 16.77 -5.96
CA ALA A 267 -8.96 17.69 -4.97
C ALA A 267 -9.07 19.16 -5.39
N VAL A 268 -8.73 19.46 -6.67
CA VAL A 268 -8.81 20.81 -7.22
C VAL A 268 -10.25 21.31 -7.32
N ASP A 269 -11.16 20.49 -7.81
CA ASP A 269 -12.58 20.82 -8.01
C ASP A 269 -13.27 21.07 -6.66
N ASN A 270 -12.85 20.38 -5.60
CA ASN A 270 -13.29 20.57 -4.22
C ASN A 270 -12.49 21.65 -3.46
N GLY A 271 -11.68 22.44 -4.16
CA GLY A 271 -11.08 23.68 -3.65
C GLY A 271 -9.77 23.54 -2.90
N ALA A 272 -9.09 22.40 -2.99
CA ALA A 272 -7.73 22.24 -2.47
C ALA A 272 -6.78 23.26 -3.10
N LYS A 273 -5.92 23.86 -2.27
CA LYS A 273 -4.89 24.82 -2.70
C LYS A 273 -3.48 24.23 -2.65
N VAL A 274 -3.32 23.16 -1.90
CA VAL A 274 -2.09 22.37 -1.79
C VAL A 274 -2.49 20.92 -1.90
N ILE A 275 -1.73 20.15 -2.65
CA ILE A 275 -1.88 18.70 -2.77
C ILE A 275 -0.56 18.09 -2.35
N ASN A 276 -0.61 17.19 -1.35
CA ASN A 276 0.53 16.37 -0.96
C ASN A 276 0.40 14.99 -1.58
N MET A 277 1.48 14.54 -2.23
CA MET A 277 1.60 13.23 -2.86
C MET A 277 2.94 12.61 -2.43
N SER A 278 2.92 11.82 -1.35
CA SER A 278 4.12 11.22 -0.78
C SER A 278 4.35 9.79 -1.27
N PHE A 279 4.31 9.60 -2.58
CA PHE A 279 4.44 8.30 -3.25
C PHE A 279 5.16 8.45 -4.60
N GLY A 280 5.42 7.33 -5.26
CA GLY A 280 5.97 7.28 -6.61
C GLY A 280 6.35 5.86 -7.00
N LYS A 281 6.46 5.63 -8.29
CA LYS A 281 6.81 4.32 -8.87
C LYS A 281 7.89 4.44 -9.94
N SER A 282 8.57 3.33 -10.21
CA SER A 282 9.67 3.29 -11.16
C SER A 282 9.21 3.20 -12.61
N TYR A 283 8.02 2.67 -12.84
CA TYR A 283 7.46 2.41 -14.17
C TYR A 283 6.13 3.13 -14.34
N SER A 284 5.83 3.54 -15.57
CA SER A 284 4.51 4.06 -15.96
C SER A 284 4.24 3.66 -17.41
N PRO A 285 3.05 3.13 -17.73
CA PRO A 285 2.70 2.74 -19.10
C PRO A 285 2.52 3.96 -20.03
N ASN A 286 2.28 5.14 -19.45
CA ASN A 286 1.98 6.38 -20.18
C ASN A 286 3.13 7.40 -20.13
N ARG A 287 4.34 6.93 -19.90
CA ARG A 287 5.54 7.78 -19.83
C ARG A 287 5.98 8.20 -21.26
N HIS A 288 5.28 9.17 -21.83
CA HIS A 288 5.64 9.80 -23.12
C HIS A 288 5.51 11.30 -23.05
#